data_e49d658300c289dd215eec8dfda73f18
#
_entry.id   e49d658300c289dd215eec8dfda73f18
#
_cell.length_a   1.000
_cell.length_b   1.000
_cell.length_c   1.000
_cell.angle_alpha   90.00
_cell.angle_beta   90.00
_cell.angle_gamma   90.00
#
_symmetry.space_group_name_H-M   'P 1'
#
loop_
_entity.id
_entity.type
_entity.pdbx_description
1 polymer ?
#
loop_
_entity_poly.entity_id
_entity_poly.type
_entity_poly.pdbx_seq_one_letter_code
_entity_poly.pdbx_strand_id
1 'polypeptide(L)'
;MNLKNLTNAARGVFLWVDDRLHLTKLYESTAGHHVPQSASSWFYVFGSATLLCFMIQLATGIMLAMVYVPSAAEAYTTLEYLTFHQHLGWFLRGVHYWGSNFMVGIMLLHMTQVFLFGAYKYPREITWITGVILMALTLGLAFTGQVMRFDEDAYWGLGIGVAIMGRVPFLGEQLVNMMLGGPIIASETLSRFFALHVFVLPGGILALVSIHLRMVLTKGINEYPQPGMLVRRETYDKEYAAILKKEGVPFFPKAISKDLVAASIVIFGIVACAFFFGPKGPLGPPNPVQIDTLPRPDFFFLAPTNTRARSRGSPELSSWSSPSVSHSPAR
;
A
#
# COMPACT_ATOMS: atom_id res chain seq x y z
N MET A 1 40.09 -6.47 30.16
CA MET A 1 39.01 -7.45 30.05
C MET A 1 39.30 -8.32 28.84
N ASN A 2 39.47 -9.64 29.00
CA ASN A 2 39.97 -10.53 27.92
C ASN A 2 38.87 -10.80 26.91
N LEU A 3 39.14 -10.73 25.59
CA LEU A 3 38.15 -10.93 24.51
C LEU A 3 37.34 -12.23 24.66
N LYS A 4 38.01 -13.31 25.18
CA LYS A 4 37.34 -14.61 25.48
C LYS A 4 36.27 -14.49 26.56
N ASN A 5 36.43 -13.61 27.54
CA ASN A 5 35.43 -13.41 28.60
C ASN A 5 34.23 -12.60 28.09
N LEU A 6 34.44 -11.67 27.17
CA LEU A 6 33.36 -10.92 26.47
C LEU A 6 32.51 -11.83 25.57
N THR A 7 33.17 -12.74 24.82
CA THR A 7 32.47 -13.71 23.97
C THR A 7 31.65 -14.72 24.78
N ASN A 8 32.17 -15.16 25.93
CA ASN A 8 31.47 -16.09 26.84
C ASN A 8 30.28 -15.39 27.54
N ALA A 9 30.43 -14.13 27.96
CA ALA A 9 29.36 -13.37 28.56
C ALA A 9 28.23 -13.08 27.53
N ALA A 10 28.60 -12.66 26.32
CA ALA A 10 27.63 -12.43 25.24
C ALA A 10 26.87 -13.70 24.85
N ARG A 11 27.59 -14.84 24.79
CA ARG A 11 26.97 -16.16 24.55
C ARG A 11 26.02 -16.54 25.68
N GLY A 12 26.39 -16.30 26.94
CA GLY A 12 25.51 -16.55 28.09
C GLY A 12 24.23 -15.75 28.04
N VAL A 13 24.33 -14.45 27.71
CA VAL A 13 23.15 -13.56 27.51
C VAL A 13 22.28 -14.06 26.37
N PHE A 14 22.91 -14.42 25.23
CA PHE A 14 22.15 -14.95 24.09
C PHE A 14 21.40 -16.23 24.46
N LEU A 15 22.04 -17.19 25.09
CA LEU A 15 21.39 -18.44 25.51
C LEU A 15 20.26 -18.19 26.52
N TRP A 16 20.44 -17.25 27.45
CA TRP A 16 19.41 -16.86 28.41
C TRP A 16 18.18 -16.26 27.73
N VAL A 17 18.38 -15.42 26.68
CA VAL A 17 17.29 -14.83 25.85
C VAL A 17 16.64 -15.92 24.99
N ASP A 18 17.46 -16.79 24.36
CA ASP A 18 16.96 -17.82 23.44
C ASP A 18 16.10 -18.87 24.17
N ASP A 19 16.48 -19.26 25.40
CA ASP A 19 15.68 -20.13 26.24
C ASP A 19 14.26 -19.62 26.54
N ARG A 20 14.08 -18.28 26.53
CA ARG A 20 12.79 -17.61 26.79
C ARG A 20 12.02 -17.24 25.56
N LEU A 21 12.70 -16.79 24.52
CA LEU A 21 12.07 -16.25 23.29
C LEU A 21 12.14 -17.23 22.12
N HIS A 22 12.88 -18.36 22.28
CA HIS A 22 13.08 -19.38 21.24
C HIS A 22 13.56 -18.79 19.89
N LEU A 23 14.52 -17.81 19.96
CA LEU A 23 15.02 -17.10 18.79
C LEU A 23 15.67 -18.03 17.76
N THR A 24 16.40 -19.05 18.22
CA THR A 24 16.99 -20.07 17.34
C THR A 24 15.90 -20.82 16.56
N LYS A 25 14.82 -21.25 17.22
CA LYS A 25 13.68 -21.91 16.56
C LYS A 25 12.95 -20.96 15.61
N LEU A 26 12.79 -19.72 16.01
CA LEU A 26 12.21 -18.68 15.16
C LEU A 26 13.05 -18.48 13.90
N TYR A 27 14.38 -18.38 14.05
CA TYR A 27 15.30 -18.26 12.91
C TYR A 27 15.20 -19.48 11.98
N GLU A 28 15.24 -20.70 12.50
CA GLU A 28 15.15 -21.93 11.69
C GLU A 28 13.83 -22.02 10.92
N SER A 29 12.72 -21.63 11.55
CA SER A 29 11.39 -21.67 10.93
C SER A 29 11.13 -20.54 9.93
N THR A 30 11.86 -19.44 10.01
CA THR A 30 11.68 -18.25 9.16
C THR A 30 12.84 -18.08 8.18
N ALA A 31 14.00 -17.68 8.64
CA ALA A 31 15.16 -17.35 7.81
C ALA A 31 15.98 -18.58 7.39
N GLY A 32 16.04 -19.64 8.23
CA GLY A 32 16.82 -20.85 7.99
C GLY A 32 16.12 -21.89 7.09
N HIS A 33 14.84 -21.71 6.74
CA HIS A 33 14.12 -22.67 5.91
C HIS A 33 14.64 -22.71 4.47
N HIS A 34 14.38 -23.82 3.77
CA HIS A 34 14.74 -23.97 2.36
C HIS A 34 13.57 -23.62 1.46
N VAL A 35 13.88 -22.99 0.32
CA VAL A 35 12.94 -22.68 -0.75
C VAL A 35 13.41 -23.32 -2.05
N PRO A 36 12.53 -23.61 -3.02
CA PRO A 36 12.95 -24.06 -4.35
C PRO A 36 13.94 -23.06 -4.97
N GLN A 37 14.98 -23.55 -5.65
CA GLN A 37 15.97 -22.66 -6.29
C GLN A 37 15.34 -21.71 -7.29
N SER A 38 14.30 -22.14 -7.98
CA SER A 38 13.51 -21.32 -8.92
C SER A 38 12.82 -20.14 -8.23
N ALA A 39 12.40 -20.30 -6.97
CA ALA A 39 11.81 -19.25 -6.17
C ALA A 39 12.82 -18.18 -5.69
N SER A 40 14.12 -18.48 -5.74
CA SER A 40 15.18 -17.49 -5.56
C SER A 40 15.44 -16.70 -6.85
N SER A 41 14.38 -16.14 -7.45
CA SER A 41 14.45 -15.33 -8.67
C SER A 41 13.86 -13.93 -8.46
N TRP A 42 14.17 -13.01 -9.38
CA TRP A 42 13.63 -11.63 -9.33
C TRP A 42 12.10 -11.53 -9.40
N PHE A 43 11.44 -12.58 -9.88
CA PHE A 43 9.97 -12.60 -9.94
C PHE A 43 9.31 -12.80 -8.57
N TYR A 44 10.04 -13.23 -7.55
CA TYR A 44 9.48 -13.51 -6.22
C TYR A 44 9.70 -12.40 -5.18
N VAL A 45 10.40 -11.30 -5.56
CA VAL A 45 10.70 -10.18 -4.66
C VAL A 45 9.51 -9.25 -4.39
N PHE A 46 8.43 -9.34 -5.16
CA PHE A 46 7.34 -8.37 -5.07
C PHE A 46 6.57 -8.44 -3.76
N GLY A 47 6.45 -9.64 -3.17
CA GLY A 47 5.77 -9.82 -1.88
C GLY A 47 6.52 -9.13 -0.73
N SER A 48 7.83 -9.35 -0.63
CA SER A 48 8.69 -8.71 0.36
C SER A 48 8.80 -7.20 0.16
N ALA A 49 8.86 -6.74 -1.10
CA ALA A 49 8.86 -5.33 -1.44
C ALA A 49 7.55 -4.62 -1.06
N THR A 50 6.39 -5.28 -1.23
CA THR A 50 5.09 -4.76 -0.77
C THR A 50 5.05 -4.64 0.76
N LEU A 51 5.56 -5.64 1.47
CA LEU A 51 5.66 -5.61 2.93
C LEU A 51 6.56 -4.46 3.40
N LEU A 52 7.70 -4.24 2.74
CA LEU A 52 8.59 -3.10 3.02
C LEU A 52 7.85 -1.77 2.84
N CYS A 53 7.13 -1.59 1.73
CA CYS A 53 6.33 -0.38 1.52
C CYS A 53 5.32 -0.19 2.65
N PHE A 54 4.64 -1.24 3.09
CA PHE A 54 3.70 -1.17 4.20
C PHE A 54 4.37 -0.73 5.51
N MET A 55 5.57 -1.24 5.81
CA MET A 55 6.34 -0.80 6.99
C MET A 55 6.73 0.68 6.92
N ILE A 56 7.11 1.17 5.73
CA ILE A 56 7.38 2.59 5.49
C ILE A 56 6.09 3.42 5.72
N GLN A 57 4.94 2.93 5.23
CA GLN A 57 3.65 3.60 5.45
C GLN A 57 3.29 3.68 6.95
N LEU A 58 3.49 2.61 7.71
CA LEU A 58 3.26 2.62 9.17
C LEU A 58 4.15 3.66 9.86
N ALA A 59 5.45 3.61 9.60
CA ALA A 59 6.41 4.52 10.24
C ALA A 59 6.11 5.98 9.93
N THR A 60 5.93 6.31 8.65
CA THR A 60 5.63 7.69 8.22
C THR A 60 4.24 8.14 8.63
N GLY A 61 3.25 7.24 8.57
CA GLY A 61 1.86 7.52 8.97
C GLY A 61 1.72 7.85 10.46
N ILE A 62 2.42 7.13 11.34
CA ILE A 62 2.46 7.43 12.78
C ILE A 62 3.02 8.86 13.01
N MET A 63 4.12 9.21 12.34
CA MET A 63 4.71 10.55 12.47
C MET A 63 3.77 11.65 11.99
N LEU A 64 3.07 11.44 10.87
CA LEU A 64 2.10 12.40 10.34
C LEU A 64 0.88 12.53 11.25
N ALA A 65 0.39 11.44 11.82
CA ALA A 65 -0.75 11.41 12.72
C ALA A 65 -0.51 12.18 14.04
N MET A 66 0.75 12.38 14.44
CA MET A 66 1.08 13.15 15.64
C MET A 66 0.78 14.66 15.52
N VAL A 67 0.65 15.16 14.29
CA VAL A 67 0.44 16.60 14.01
C VAL A 67 -0.92 16.86 13.36
N TYR A 68 -1.43 15.91 12.58
CA TYR A 68 -2.68 16.08 11.84
C TYR A 68 -3.92 16.11 12.76
N VAL A 69 -4.81 17.10 12.57
CA VAL A 69 -6.06 17.24 13.31
C VAL A 69 -7.24 16.89 12.40
N PRO A 70 -8.00 15.81 12.68
CA PRO A 70 -9.09 15.35 11.83
C PRO A 70 -10.41 16.10 12.06
N SER A 71 -10.43 17.40 11.83
CA SER A 71 -11.63 18.23 11.88
C SER A 71 -11.78 19.07 10.62
N ALA A 72 -13.00 19.42 10.23
CA ALA A 72 -13.25 20.24 9.04
C ALA A 72 -12.62 21.64 9.12
N ALA A 73 -12.44 22.17 10.35
CA ALA A 73 -11.82 23.47 10.57
C ALA A 73 -10.28 23.41 10.46
N GLU A 74 -9.64 22.30 10.81
CA GLU A 74 -8.20 22.27 11.04
C GLU A 74 -7.44 21.28 10.14
N ALA A 75 -8.14 20.34 9.50
CA ALA A 75 -7.49 19.30 8.69
C ALA A 75 -6.63 19.90 7.56
N TYR A 76 -7.17 20.86 6.81
CA TYR A 76 -6.45 21.55 5.75
C TYR A 76 -5.27 22.36 6.29
N THR A 77 -5.49 23.16 7.32
CA THR A 77 -4.45 24.03 7.90
C THR A 77 -3.32 23.24 8.57
N THR A 78 -3.62 22.13 9.24
CA THR A 78 -2.58 21.26 9.80
C THR A 78 -1.81 20.52 8.72
N LEU A 79 -2.44 20.16 7.61
CA LEU A 79 -1.76 19.58 6.45
C LEU A 79 -0.85 20.61 5.75
N GLU A 80 -1.31 21.85 5.63
CA GLU A 80 -0.53 22.98 5.10
C GLU A 80 0.69 23.25 5.97
N TYR A 81 0.48 23.32 7.31
CA TYR A 81 1.56 23.45 8.28
C TYR A 81 2.59 22.31 8.16
N LEU A 82 2.14 21.06 8.10
CA LEU A 82 3.00 19.89 7.89
C LEU A 82 3.82 20.00 6.60
N THR A 83 3.23 20.56 5.55
CA THR A 83 3.89 20.61 4.24
C THR A 83 4.90 21.75 4.14
N PHE A 84 4.57 22.94 4.64
CA PHE A 84 5.32 24.15 4.33
C PHE A 84 6.07 24.75 5.53
N HIS A 85 5.68 24.43 6.76
CA HIS A 85 6.23 25.03 7.97
C HIS A 85 6.97 24.04 8.87
N GLN A 86 6.55 22.77 8.89
CA GLN A 86 7.22 21.73 9.68
C GLN A 86 8.56 21.34 9.03
N HIS A 87 9.63 21.30 9.83
CA HIS A 87 10.95 20.86 9.32
C HIS A 87 10.87 19.44 8.74
N LEU A 88 11.30 19.29 7.48
CA LEU A 88 11.17 18.02 6.70
C LEU A 88 9.74 17.47 6.54
N GLY A 89 8.71 18.22 6.90
CA GLY A 89 7.33 17.75 6.82
C GLY A 89 6.89 17.46 5.38
N TRP A 90 7.28 18.29 4.41
CA TRP A 90 7.07 18.06 2.98
C TRP A 90 7.70 16.72 2.52
N PHE A 91 8.91 16.42 2.99
CA PHE A 91 9.61 15.20 2.63
C PHE A 91 8.96 13.97 3.27
N LEU A 92 8.60 14.03 4.55
CA LEU A 92 7.87 12.97 5.26
C LEU A 92 6.53 12.66 4.59
N ARG A 93 5.76 13.71 4.23
CA ARG A 93 4.54 13.55 3.43
C ARG A 93 4.84 12.97 2.05
N GLY A 94 5.91 13.43 1.41
CA GLY A 94 6.37 12.91 0.11
C GLY A 94 6.66 11.41 0.17
N VAL A 95 7.42 10.95 1.17
CA VAL A 95 7.71 9.52 1.39
C VAL A 95 6.43 8.72 1.63
N HIS A 96 5.49 9.25 2.42
CA HIS A 96 4.20 8.61 2.66
C HIS A 96 3.37 8.51 1.37
N TYR A 97 3.25 9.58 0.61
CA TYR A 97 2.52 9.64 -0.65
C TYR A 97 3.12 8.70 -1.72
N TRP A 98 4.42 8.81 -1.99
CA TRP A 98 5.06 7.97 -2.99
C TRP A 98 5.16 6.51 -2.53
N GLY A 99 5.40 6.27 -1.24
CA GLY A 99 5.39 4.93 -0.67
C GLY A 99 4.06 4.22 -0.88
N SER A 100 2.91 4.91 -0.75
CA SER A 100 1.59 4.34 -1.05
C SER A 100 1.43 3.99 -2.53
N ASN A 101 1.90 4.85 -3.44
CA ASN A 101 1.86 4.59 -4.88
C ASN A 101 2.73 3.38 -5.26
N PHE A 102 3.95 3.29 -4.72
CA PHE A 102 4.82 2.12 -4.90
C PHE A 102 4.18 0.86 -4.33
N MET A 103 3.59 0.94 -3.13
CA MET A 103 2.92 -0.18 -2.50
C MET A 103 1.81 -0.76 -3.38
N VAL A 104 0.91 0.08 -3.88
CA VAL A 104 -0.18 -0.36 -4.76
C VAL A 104 0.36 -0.95 -6.07
N GLY A 105 1.31 -0.27 -6.72
CA GLY A 105 1.92 -0.74 -7.97
C GLY A 105 2.62 -2.09 -7.82
N ILE A 106 3.46 -2.24 -6.79
CA ILE A 106 4.21 -3.48 -6.52
C ILE A 106 3.25 -4.61 -6.10
N MET A 107 2.21 -4.31 -5.32
CA MET A 107 1.19 -5.28 -4.94
C MET A 107 0.42 -5.82 -6.15
N LEU A 108 0.07 -4.98 -7.12
CA LEU A 108 -0.54 -5.42 -8.39
C LEU A 108 0.41 -6.32 -9.18
N LEU A 109 1.71 -5.99 -9.22
CA LEU A 109 2.72 -6.87 -9.83
C LEU A 109 2.82 -8.21 -9.09
N HIS A 110 2.79 -8.19 -7.74
CA HIS A 110 2.76 -9.41 -6.93
C HIS A 110 1.55 -10.29 -7.25
N MET A 111 0.35 -9.71 -7.25
CA MET A 111 -0.87 -10.43 -7.58
C MET A 111 -0.83 -11.02 -9.00
N THR A 112 -0.35 -10.25 -9.96
CA THR A 112 -0.18 -10.70 -11.35
C THR A 112 0.82 -11.85 -11.43
N GLN A 113 1.96 -11.76 -10.76
CA GLN A 113 2.95 -12.84 -10.69
C GLN A 113 2.37 -14.11 -10.09
N VAL A 114 1.68 -14.02 -8.94
CA VAL A 114 1.02 -15.16 -8.27
C VAL A 114 0.01 -15.83 -9.20
N PHE A 115 -0.77 -15.03 -9.94
CA PHE A 115 -1.77 -15.53 -10.89
C PHE A 115 -1.10 -16.25 -12.08
N LEU A 116 -0.13 -15.59 -12.75
CA LEU A 116 0.55 -16.15 -13.92
C LEU A 116 1.34 -17.42 -13.59
N PHE A 117 1.88 -17.51 -12.38
CA PHE A 117 2.66 -18.68 -11.94
C PHE A 117 1.78 -19.81 -11.37
N GLY A 118 0.46 -19.60 -11.32
CA GLY A 118 -0.47 -20.59 -10.77
C GLY A 118 -0.29 -20.83 -9.27
N ALA A 119 0.37 -19.90 -8.56
CA ALA A 119 0.67 -20.02 -7.13
C ALA A 119 -0.58 -19.91 -6.22
N TYR A 120 -1.74 -19.61 -6.80
CA TYR A 120 -3.03 -19.62 -6.12
C TYR A 120 -3.68 -21.02 -6.04
N LYS A 121 -3.10 -22.02 -6.73
CA LYS A 121 -3.61 -23.39 -6.75
C LYS A 121 -3.19 -24.13 -5.48
N TYR A 122 -3.75 -25.36 -5.32
CA TYR A 122 -3.43 -26.24 -4.20
C TYR A 122 -1.90 -26.30 -3.95
N PRO A 123 -1.45 -26.19 -2.71
CA PRO A 123 -2.20 -26.04 -1.42
C PRO A 123 -2.29 -24.57 -0.94
N ARG A 124 -2.25 -23.57 -1.84
CA ARG A 124 -2.09 -22.14 -1.51
C ARG A 124 -3.34 -21.30 -1.73
N GLU A 125 -4.51 -21.94 -1.85
CA GLU A 125 -5.79 -21.27 -2.14
C GLU A 125 -6.15 -20.23 -1.05
N ILE A 126 -5.96 -20.59 0.23
CA ILE A 126 -6.23 -19.68 1.34
C ILE A 126 -5.22 -18.52 1.36
N THR A 127 -3.96 -18.78 1.00
CA THR A 127 -2.94 -17.72 0.85
C THR A 127 -3.37 -16.71 -0.23
N TRP A 128 -3.93 -17.19 -1.35
CA TRP A 128 -4.47 -16.33 -2.39
C TRP A 128 -5.66 -15.50 -1.90
N ILE A 129 -6.63 -16.12 -1.23
CA ILE A 129 -7.82 -15.44 -0.70
C ILE A 129 -7.41 -14.32 0.27
N THR A 130 -6.49 -14.60 1.20
CA THR A 130 -5.99 -13.58 2.12
C THR A 130 -5.24 -12.46 1.39
N GLY A 131 -4.52 -12.78 0.31
CA GLY A 131 -3.88 -11.80 -0.57
C GLY A 131 -4.88 -10.87 -1.25
N VAL A 132 -6.00 -11.40 -1.75
CA VAL A 132 -7.08 -10.58 -2.35
C VAL A 132 -7.72 -9.64 -1.32
N ILE A 133 -7.93 -10.12 -0.09
CA ILE A 133 -8.46 -9.27 1.00
C ILE A 133 -7.44 -8.19 1.38
N LEU A 134 -6.14 -8.53 1.47
CA LEU A 134 -5.06 -7.55 1.71
C LEU A 134 -5.04 -6.48 0.62
N MET A 135 -5.23 -6.85 -0.65
CA MET A 135 -5.33 -5.88 -1.74
C MET A 135 -6.52 -4.93 -1.54
N ALA A 136 -7.69 -5.45 -1.21
CA ALA A 136 -8.88 -4.63 -0.96
C ALA A 136 -8.66 -3.65 0.22
N LEU A 137 -8.06 -4.12 1.32
CA LEU A 137 -7.72 -3.27 2.46
C LEU A 137 -6.68 -2.19 2.10
N THR A 138 -5.70 -2.51 1.26
CA THR A 138 -4.68 -1.55 0.79
C THR A 138 -5.30 -0.47 -0.10
N LEU A 139 -6.22 -0.82 -1.00
CA LEU A 139 -6.97 0.16 -1.80
C LEU A 139 -7.87 1.02 -0.90
N GLY A 140 -8.47 0.42 0.13
CA GLY A 140 -9.21 1.15 1.17
C GLY A 140 -8.33 2.16 1.92
N LEU A 141 -7.08 1.78 2.27
CA LEU A 141 -6.09 2.70 2.85
C LEU A 141 -5.75 3.85 1.90
N ALA A 142 -5.50 3.55 0.63
CA ALA A 142 -5.19 4.58 -0.36
C ALA A 142 -6.34 5.59 -0.51
N PHE A 143 -7.58 5.12 -0.55
CA PHE A 143 -8.77 5.98 -0.61
C PHE A 143 -8.94 6.81 0.66
N THR A 144 -8.88 6.19 1.83
CA THR A 144 -9.08 6.90 3.11
C THR A 144 -7.96 7.92 3.35
N GLY A 145 -6.72 7.63 2.94
CA GLY A 145 -5.60 8.57 3.00
C GLY A 145 -5.77 9.77 2.07
N GLN A 146 -6.31 9.56 0.87
CA GLN A 146 -6.63 10.66 -0.05
C GLN A 146 -7.68 11.62 0.55
N VAL A 147 -8.71 11.07 1.20
CA VAL A 147 -9.76 11.87 1.86
C VAL A 147 -9.18 12.75 2.97
N MET A 148 -8.19 12.27 3.72
CA MET A 148 -7.57 13.02 4.82
C MET A 148 -6.78 14.25 4.37
N ARG A 149 -6.47 14.43 3.09
CA ARG A 149 -5.90 15.70 2.61
C ARG A 149 -6.86 16.86 2.82
N PHE A 150 -8.14 16.60 2.75
CA PHE A 150 -9.23 17.56 2.89
C PHE A 150 -8.99 18.87 2.16
N ASP A 151 -8.33 18.80 1.00
CA ASP A 151 -8.26 19.87 0.01
C ASP A 151 -9.46 19.77 -0.95
N GLU A 152 -9.60 20.71 -1.86
CA GLU A 152 -10.71 20.76 -2.79
C GLU A 152 -10.86 19.46 -3.60
N ASP A 153 -9.76 18.91 -4.12
CA ASP A 153 -9.72 17.66 -4.91
C ASP A 153 -10.18 16.45 -4.08
N ALA A 154 -9.74 16.38 -2.80
CA ALA A 154 -10.12 15.30 -1.89
C ALA A 154 -11.60 15.41 -1.44
N TYR A 155 -12.10 16.62 -1.20
CA TYR A 155 -13.50 16.87 -0.82
C TYR A 155 -14.46 16.36 -1.91
N TRP A 156 -14.25 16.78 -3.15
CA TRP A 156 -15.09 16.37 -4.27
C TRP A 156 -14.86 14.91 -4.67
N GLY A 157 -13.63 14.41 -4.52
CA GLY A 157 -13.33 12.98 -4.67
C GLY A 157 -14.08 12.09 -3.69
N LEU A 158 -14.21 12.53 -2.43
CA LEU A 158 -15.05 11.86 -1.43
C LEU A 158 -16.53 11.91 -1.83
N GLY A 159 -17.03 13.05 -2.32
CA GLY A 159 -18.41 13.19 -2.82
C GLY A 159 -18.74 12.16 -3.91
N ILE A 160 -17.81 11.94 -4.85
CA ILE A 160 -17.95 10.89 -5.89
C ILE A 160 -17.94 9.48 -5.24
N GLY A 161 -17.04 9.22 -4.29
CA GLY A 161 -16.97 7.95 -3.59
C GLY A 161 -18.29 7.63 -2.86
N VAL A 162 -18.83 8.59 -2.15
CA VAL A 162 -20.13 8.50 -1.46
C VAL A 162 -21.27 8.23 -2.45
N ALA A 163 -21.30 8.94 -3.59
CA ALA A 163 -22.30 8.72 -4.63
C ALA A 163 -22.23 7.31 -5.26
N ILE A 164 -21.02 6.75 -5.39
CA ILE A 164 -20.82 5.36 -5.86
C ILE A 164 -21.31 4.38 -4.80
N MET A 165 -20.96 4.58 -3.53
CA MET A 165 -21.38 3.72 -2.43
C MET A 165 -22.91 3.73 -2.23
N GLY A 166 -23.55 4.89 -2.39
CA GLY A 166 -25.01 4.99 -2.32
C GLY A 166 -25.77 4.18 -3.38
N ARG A 167 -25.08 3.72 -4.44
CA ARG A 167 -25.67 2.85 -5.47
C ARG A 167 -25.60 1.37 -5.18
N VAL A 168 -24.98 0.96 -4.05
CA VAL A 168 -24.94 -0.45 -3.66
C VAL A 168 -26.35 -0.90 -3.28
N PRO A 169 -26.92 -1.92 -3.94
CA PRO A 169 -28.27 -2.38 -3.64
C PRO A 169 -28.41 -2.78 -2.16
N PHE A 170 -29.51 -2.39 -1.55
CA PHE A 170 -29.89 -2.70 -0.16
C PHE A 170 -29.01 -2.10 0.94
N LEU A 171 -27.76 -1.81 0.69
CA LEU A 171 -26.78 -1.35 1.70
C LEU A 171 -26.27 0.08 1.46
N GLY A 172 -26.61 0.70 0.32
CA GLY A 172 -26.03 1.98 -0.10
C GLY A 172 -26.23 3.10 0.92
N GLU A 173 -27.45 3.27 1.43
CA GLU A 173 -27.78 4.29 2.42
C GLU A 173 -27.02 4.06 3.73
N GLN A 174 -26.94 2.83 4.22
CA GLN A 174 -26.24 2.49 5.45
C GLN A 174 -24.72 2.75 5.31
N LEU A 175 -24.14 2.41 4.15
CA LEU A 175 -22.73 2.66 3.86
C LEU A 175 -22.44 4.16 3.82
N VAL A 176 -23.29 4.96 3.18
CA VAL A 176 -23.16 6.42 3.14
C VAL A 176 -23.24 7.00 4.55
N ASN A 177 -24.25 6.63 5.33
CA ASN A 177 -24.44 7.09 6.70
C ASN A 177 -23.27 6.69 7.61
N MET A 178 -22.73 5.47 7.43
CA MET A 178 -21.55 5.01 8.14
C MET A 178 -20.30 5.84 7.78
N MET A 179 -20.12 6.19 6.50
CA MET A 179 -18.97 6.97 6.05
C MET A 179 -19.06 8.43 6.46
N LEU A 180 -20.17 9.09 6.18
CA LEU A 180 -20.31 10.53 6.43
C LEU A 180 -20.49 10.85 7.91
N GLY A 181 -21.26 10.05 8.62
CA GLY A 181 -21.60 10.34 10.03
C GLY A 181 -22.63 11.42 10.24
N GLY A 182 -23.16 11.98 9.15
CA GLY A 182 -24.13 13.04 9.13
C GLY A 182 -24.64 13.29 7.71
N PRO A 183 -25.48 14.33 7.49
CA PRO A 183 -26.07 14.63 6.20
C PRO A 183 -25.09 15.24 5.18
N ILE A 184 -23.95 15.73 5.64
CA ILE A 184 -22.92 16.40 4.84
C ILE A 184 -21.53 15.92 5.22
N ILE A 185 -20.53 16.22 4.37
CA ILE A 185 -19.11 16.02 4.67
C ILE A 185 -18.69 17.07 5.70
N ALA A 186 -18.33 16.61 6.92
CA ALA A 186 -18.00 17.47 8.04
C ALA A 186 -16.90 16.83 8.94
N SER A 187 -16.73 17.35 10.16
CA SER A 187 -15.74 16.85 11.11
C SER A 187 -15.98 15.40 11.51
N GLU A 188 -17.23 14.98 11.62
CA GLU A 188 -17.63 13.59 11.91
C GLU A 188 -17.11 12.65 10.80
N THR A 189 -17.18 13.08 9.56
CA THR A 189 -16.64 12.33 8.41
C THR A 189 -15.13 12.17 8.56
N LEU A 190 -14.41 13.27 8.78
CA LEU A 190 -12.95 13.23 8.91
C LEU A 190 -12.47 12.39 10.09
N SER A 191 -13.14 12.48 11.24
CA SER A 191 -12.82 11.66 12.42
C SER A 191 -12.96 10.17 12.13
N ARG A 192 -13.97 9.76 11.35
CA ARG A 192 -14.17 8.38 10.93
C ARG A 192 -13.10 7.92 9.94
N PHE A 193 -12.81 8.75 8.94
CA PHE A 193 -11.74 8.44 7.98
C PHE A 193 -10.37 8.36 8.66
N PHE A 194 -10.10 9.21 9.64
CA PHE A 194 -8.89 9.14 10.46
C PHE A 194 -8.83 7.82 11.25
N ALA A 195 -9.91 7.45 11.91
CA ALA A 195 -9.97 6.19 12.66
C ALA A 195 -9.78 4.97 11.75
N LEU A 196 -10.41 4.97 10.55
CA LEU A 196 -10.24 3.92 9.56
C LEU A 196 -8.81 3.85 9.04
N HIS A 197 -8.22 5.00 8.65
CA HIS A 197 -6.91 5.07 8.03
C HIS A 197 -5.76 4.79 8.99
N VAL A 198 -5.84 5.29 10.23
CA VAL A 198 -4.73 5.20 11.18
C VAL A 198 -4.78 3.94 12.04
N PHE A 199 -5.98 3.42 12.34
CA PHE A 199 -6.13 2.30 13.27
C PHE A 199 -6.76 1.06 12.63
N VAL A 200 -7.95 1.17 12.07
CA VAL A 200 -8.74 -0.01 11.67
C VAL A 200 -8.11 -0.75 10.50
N LEU A 201 -7.84 -0.04 9.39
CA LEU A 201 -7.29 -0.65 8.20
C LEU A 201 -5.84 -1.11 8.38
N PRO A 202 -4.91 -0.31 8.95
CA PRO A 202 -3.56 -0.79 9.22
C PRO A 202 -3.53 -1.95 10.21
N GLY A 203 -4.34 -1.93 11.26
CA GLY A 203 -4.48 -3.03 12.21
C GLY A 203 -4.99 -4.31 11.54
N GLY A 204 -6.00 -4.18 10.67
CA GLY A 204 -6.53 -5.27 9.86
C GLY A 204 -5.47 -5.86 8.92
N ILE A 205 -4.69 -5.01 8.25
CA ILE A 205 -3.58 -5.47 7.38
C ILE A 205 -2.50 -6.18 8.21
N LEU A 206 -2.08 -5.62 9.37
CA LEU A 206 -1.09 -6.26 10.24
C LEU A 206 -1.53 -7.65 10.67
N ALA A 207 -2.78 -7.80 11.12
CA ALA A 207 -3.32 -9.09 11.51
C ALA A 207 -3.36 -10.08 10.32
N LEU A 208 -3.88 -9.63 9.18
CA LEU A 208 -4.06 -10.50 8.02
C LEU A 208 -2.73 -10.83 7.33
N VAL A 209 -1.77 -9.90 7.25
CA VAL A 209 -0.44 -10.18 6.68
C VAL A 209 0.33 -11.17 7.55
N SER A 210 0.16 -11.13 8.87
CA SER A 210 0.76 -12.12 9.78
C SER A 210 0.24 -13.54 9.47
N ILE A 211 -1.06 -13.68 9.23
CA ILE A 211 -1.68 -14.94 8.82
C ILE A 211 -1.19 -15.34 7.42
N HIS A 212 -1.13 -14.41 6.48
CA HIS A 212 -0.66 -14.63 5.11
C HIS A 212 0.79 -15.14 5.10
N LEU A 213 1.70 -14.47 5.82
CA LEU A 213 3.09 -14.88 5.92
C LEU A 213 3.24 -16.24 6.62
N ARG A 214 2.47 -16.51 7.68
CA ARG A 214 2.45 -17.84 8.31
C ARG A 214 2.12 -18.93 7.30
N MET A 215 1.12 -18.69 6.42
CA MET A 215 0.77 -19.67 5.38
C MET A 215 1.88 -19.82 4.33
N VAL A 216 2.53 -18.71 3.93
CA VAL A 216 3.70 -18.78 3.03
C VAL A 216 4.83 -19.61 3.64
N LEU A 217 5.13 -19.43 4.93
CA LEU A 217 6.17 -20.20 5.62
C LEU A 217 5.79 -21.69 5.79
N THR A 218 4.52 -22.01 6.04
CA THR A 218 4.07 -23.39 6.29
C THR A 218 3.81 -24.18 5.01
N LYS A 219 3.29 -23.54 3.96
CA LYS A 219 3.01 -24.18 2.66
C LYS A 219 4.14 -24.05 1.66
N GLY A 220 5.14 -23.23 1.97
CA GLY A 220 6.29 -22.94 1.12
C GLY A 220 5.94 -22.08 -0.09
N ILE A 221 6.96 -21.64 -0.80
CA ILE A 221 6.85 -20.87 -2.05
C ILE A 221 6.75 -21.86 -3.21
N ASN A 222 5.89 -21.60 -4.20
CA ASN A 222 5.78 -22.47 -5.37
C ASN A 222 7.05 -22.41 -6.23
N GLU A 223 7.38 -23.51 -6.86
CA GLU A 223 8.38 -23.59 -7.92
C GLU A 223 7.92 -22.87 -9.20
N TYR A 224 8.85 -22.62 -10.09
CA TYR A 224 8.54 -22.02 -11.39
C TYR A 224 7.59 -22.96 -12.18
N PRO A 225 6.52 -22.43 -12.82
CA PRO A 225 5.60 -23.27 -13.56
C PRO A 225 6.27 -23.95 -14.75
N GLN A 226 6.07 -25.26 -14.88
CA GLN A 226 6.58 -26.05 -16.00
C GLN A 226 5.42 -26.60 -16.81
N PRO A 227 5.48 -26.55 -18.17
CA PRO A 227 4.46 -27.11 -19.02
C PRO A 227 4.25 -28.61 -18.75
N GLY A 228 2.98 -29.03 -18.60
CA GLY A 228 2.64 -30.43 -18.34
C GLY A 228 2.75 -30.88 -16.88
N MET A 229 3.29 -30.07 -15.97
CA MET A 229 3.35 -30.38 -14.54
C MET A 229 1.98 -30.13 -13.90
N LEU A 230 1.30 -31.21 -13.55
CA LEU A 230 0.00 -31.15 -12.88
C LEU A 230 0.19 -31.35 -11.38
N VAL A 231 -0.36 -30.42 -10.58
CA VAL A 231 -0.41 -30.56 -9.13
C VAL A 231 -1.50 -31.56 -8.75
N ARG A 232 -1.10 -32.65 -8.09
CA ARG A 232 -2.00 -33.68 -7.57
C ARG A 232 -2.01 -33.61 -6.06
N ARG A 233 -3.19 -33.51 -5.45
CA ARG A 233 -3.36 -33.36 -4.00
C ARG A 233 -2.72 -34.51 -3.21
N GLU A 234 -2.79 -35.71 -3.75
CA GLU A 234 -2.32 -36.95 -3.08
C GLU A 234 -0.80 -37.05 -3.05
N THR A 235 -0.10 -36.45 -4.00
CA THR A 235 1.37 -36.59 -4.17
C THR A 235 2.16 -35.32 -3.90
N TYR A 236 1.48 -34.16 -3.83
CA TYR A 236 2.11 -32.84 -3.78
C TYR A 236 3.17 -32.71 -2.67
N ASP A 237 2.85 -33.09 -1.44
CA ASP A 237 3.78 -32.93 -0.31
C ASP A 237 5.08 -33.74 -0.50
N LYS A 238 4.96 -34.94 -1.10
CA LYS A 238 6.12 -35.78 -1.42
C LYS A 238 6.95 -35.20 -2.55
N GLU A 239 6.30 -34.72 -3.61
CA GLU A 239 6.93 -34.08 -4.78
C GLU A 239 7.64 -32.79 -4.36
N TYR A 240 6.98 -31.92 -3.57
CA TYR A 240 7.56 -30.69 -3.08
C TYR A 240 8.77 -30.94 -2.15
N ALA A 241 8.68 -31.91 -1.25
CA ALA A 241 9.81 -32.32 -0.41
C ALA A 241 10.99 -32.88 -1.22
N ALA A 242 10.71 -33.62 -2.31
CA ALA A 242 11.75 -34.10 -3.22
C ALA A 242 12.43 -32.94 -3.96
N ILE A 243 11.68 -31.93 -4.42
CA ILE A 243 12.23 -30.71 -5.04
C ILE A 243 13.13 -29.97 -4.05
N LEU A 244 12.67 -29.75 -2.81
CA LEU A 244 13.48 -29.08 -1.78
C LEU A 244 14.77 -29.86 -1.46
N LYS A 245 14.70 -31.19 -1.43
CA LYS A 245 15.89 -32.03 -1.19
C LYS A 245 16.90 -31.97 -2.33
N LYS A 246 16.44 -31.90 -3.59
CA LYS A 246 17.29 -31.92 -4.79
C LYS A 246 17.83 -30.52 -5.13
N GLU A 247 16.97 -29.52 -5.10
CA GLU A 247 17.22 -28.18 -5.64
C GLU A 247 16.88 -27.06 -4.62
N GLY A 248 16.66 -27.41 -3.36
CA GLY A 248 16.36 -26.44 -2.31
C GLY A 248 17.59 -25.59 -1.97
N VAL A 249 17.36 -24.28 -1.81
CA VAL A 249 18.39 -23.34 -1.35
C VAL A 249 17.94 -22.70 -0.04
N PRO A 250 18.88 -22.38 0.87
CA PRO A 250 18.51 -21.68 2.10
C PRO A 250 17.94 -20.29 1.77
N PHE A 251 16.87 -19.93 2.45
CA PHE A 251 16.28 -18.58 2.29
C PHE A 251 17.31 -17.52 2.66
N PHE A 252 17.89 -17.61 3.86
CA PHE A 252 19.03 -16.79 4.24
C PHE A 252 20.34 -17.59 4.10
N PRO A 253 21.38 -17.03 3.44
CA PRO A 253 21.48 -15.71 2.82
C PRO A 253 21.07 -15.67 1.34
N LYS A 254 20.78 -16.83 0.68
CA LYS A 254 20.77 -16.93 -0.78
C LYS A 254 19.52 -16.30 -1.42
N ALA A 255 18.32 -16.66 -0.98
CA ALA A 255 17.10 -16.09 -1.57
C ALA A 255 16.90 -14.63 -1.17
N ILE A 256 17.08 -14.30 0.11
CA ILE A 256 16.87 -12.94 0.66
C ILE A 256 17.80 -11.88 0.04
N SER A 257 18.94 -12.26 -0.55
CA SER A 257 19.86 -11.30 -1.16
C SER A 257 19.18 -10.48 -2.27
N LYS A 258 18.30 -11.09 -3.06
CA LYS A 258 17.54 -10.40 -4.10
C LYS A 258 16.45 -9.52 -3.51
N ASP A 259 15.80 -9.95 -2.43
CA ASP A 259 14.84 -9.14 -1.70
C ASP A 259 15.49 -7.87 -1.14
N LEU A 260 16.71 -7.96 -0.59
CA LEU A 260 17.45 -6.80 -0.09
C LEU A 260 17.82 -5.81 -1.20
N VAL A 261 18.24 -6.31 -2.37
CA VAL A 261 18.52 -5.44 -3.52
C VAL A 261 17.23 -4.79 -4.02
N ALA A 262 16.14 -5.55 -4.16
CA ALA A 262 14.84 -5.00 -4.55
C ALA A 262 14.34 -3.96 -3.55
N ALA A 263 14.47 -4.23 -2.25
CA ALA A 263 14.15 -3.30 -1.16
C ALA A 263 14.94 -1.99 -1.30
N SER A 264 16.25 -2.07 -1.58
CA SER A 264 17.10 -0.89 -1.77
C SER A 264 16.66 -0.06 -2.97
N ILE A 265 16.31 -0.70 -4.08
CA ILE A 265 15.79 -0.02 -5.29
C ILE A 265 14.45 0.68 -4.98
N VAL A 266 13.55 0.02 -4.26
CA VAL A 266 12.24 0.57 -3.90
C VAL A 266 12.40 1.75 -2.94
N ILE A 267 13.22 1.65 -1.90
CA ILE A 267 13.50 2.75 -0.97
C ILE A 267 14.08 3.94 -1.73
N PHE A 268 15.10 3.69 -2.58
CA PHE A 268 15.71 4.74 -3.40
C PHE A 268 14.66 5.41 -4.30
N GLY A 269 13.80 4.64 -4.97
CA GLY A 269 12.73 5.16 -5.82
C GLY A 269 11.74 6.03 -5.04
N ILE A 270 11.28 5.58 -3.88
CA ILE A 270 10.37 6.34 -3.01
C ILE A 270 11.01 7.64 -2.55
N VAL A 271 12.25 7.58 -2.05
CA VAL A 271 13.01 8.75 -1.55
C VAL A 271 13.27 9.74 -2.69
N ALA A 272 13.70 9.27 -3.85
CA ALA A 272 13.95 10.11 -5.02
C ALA A 272 12.65 10.80 -5.48
N CYS A 273 11.54 10.05 -5.61
CA CYS A 273 10.25 10.63 -5.96
C CYS A 273 9.78 11.65 -4.92
N ALA A 274 9.93 11.37 -3.63
CA ALA A 274 9.59 12.30 -2.56
C ALA A 274 10.42 13.58 -2.61
N PHE A 275 11.71 13.47 -2.92
CA PHE A 275 12.63 14.61 -2.98
C PHE A 275 12.39 15.49 -4.22
N PHE A 276 12.27 14.88 -5.41
CA PHE A 276 12.18 15.62 -6.66
C PHE A 276 10.77 16.12 -7.00
N PHE A 277 9.73 15.37 -6.60
CA PHE A 277 8.34 15.68 -6.95
C PHE A 277 7.50 16.14 -5.76
N GLY A 278 7.95 15.87 -4.53
CA GLY A 278 7.19 16.20 -3.31
C GLY A 278 5.88 15.40 -3.19
N PRO A 279 5.03 15.72 -2.19
CA PRO A 279 3.71 15.13 -2.02
C PRO A 279 2.67 15.82 -2.93
N LYS A 280 1.60 15.11 -3.29
CA LYS A 280 0.42 15.73 -3.93
C LYS A 280 -0.32 16.63 -2.94
N GLY A 281 -0.65 17.86 -3.38
CA GLY A 281 -1.41 18.85 -2.59
C GLY A 281 -0.67 19.38 -1.34
N PRO A 282 -1.35 20.16 -0.50
CA PRO A 282 -2.75 20.61 -0.63
C PRO A 282 -2.95 21.57 -1.82
N LEU A 283 -4.11 21.44 -2.51
CA LEU A 283 -4.42 22.22 -3.72
C LEU A 283 -5.26 23.49 -3.44
N GLY A 284 -5.78 23.64 -2.25
CA GLY A 284 -6.66 24.73 -1.81
C GLY A 284 -7.65 24.22 -0.78
N PRO A 285 -8.19 25.09 0.09
CA PRO A 285 -9.18 24.68 1.07
C PRO A 285 -10.44 24.15 0.38
N PRO A 286 -11.17 23.20 1.01
CA PRO A 286 -12.38 22.65 0.42
C PRO A 286 -13.45 23.73 0.26
N ASN A 287 -14.02 23.83 -0.94
CA ASN A 287 -15.10 24.79 -1.25
C ASN A 287 -16.35 24.04 -1.71
N PRO A 288 -17.34 23.81 -0.84
CA PRO A 288 -18.56 23.09 -1.19
C PRO A 288 -19.48 23.86 -2.17
N VAL A 289 -19.25 25.16 -2.43
CA VAL A 289 -20.02 25.97 -3.36
C VAL A 289 -19.48 25.88 -4.78
N GLN A 290 -18.24 25.52 -4.97
CA GLN A 290 -17.59 25.41 -6.26
C GLN A 290 -17.90 24.05 -6.90
N ILE A 291 -18.92 23.98 -7.74
CA ILE A 291 -19.43 22.74 -8.34
C ILE A 291 -18.81 22.38 -9.70
N ASP A 292 -18.00 23.25 -10.26
CA ASP A 292 -17.32 23.08 -11.56
C ASP A 292 -15.93 22.43 -11.46
N THR A 293 -15.61 21.86 -10.30
CA THR A 293 -14.37 21.15 -10.06
C THR A 293 -14.32 19.83 -10.81
N LEU A 294 -13.13 19.48 -11.31
CA LEU A 294 -12.85 18.20 -11.95
C LEU A 294 -11.86 17.41 -11.08
N PRO A 295 -12.32 16.78 -9.98
CA PRO A 295 -11.44 16.03 -9.09
C PRO A 295 -10.79 14.87 -9.83
N ARG A 296 -9.46 14.77 -9.73
CA ARG A 296 -8.68 13.70 -10.36
C ARG A 296 -8.27 12.68 -9.31
N PRO A 297 -8.88 11.49 -9.32
CA PRO A 297 -8.44 10.41 -8.44
C PRO A 297 -7.03 9.97 -8.79
N ASP A 298 -6.36 9.31 -7.86
CA ASP A 298 -5.06 8.69 -8.13
C ASP A 298 -5.18 7.59 -9.20
N PHE A 299 -4.07 7.27 -9.87
CA PHE A 299 -4.06 6.42 -11.08
C PHE A 299 -4.75 5.07 -10.91
N PHE A 300 -4.70 4.48 -9.72
CA PHE A 300 -5.30 3.19 -9.42
C PHE A 300 -6.83 3.23 -9.29
N PHE A 301 -7.43 4.42 -9.21
CA PHE A 301 -8.87 4.64 -9.25
C PHE A 301 -9.39 5.17 -10.61
N LEU A 302 -8.51 5.41 -11.58
CA LEU A 302 -8.91 5.95 -12.89
C LEU A 302 -9.73 4.96 -13.72
N ALA A 303 -9.51 3.65 -13.58
CA ALA A 303 -10.21 2.65 -14.36
C ALA A 303 -11.74 2.66 -14.18
N PRO A 304 -12.31 2.84 -12.94
CA PRO A 304 -13.74 2.92 -12.75
C PRO A 304 -14.40 4.21 -13.27
N THR A 305 -13.63 5.29 -13.41
CA THR A 305 -14.18 6.62 -13.75
C THR A 305 -14.22 6.91 -15.26
N ASN A 306 -13.38 6.26 -16.06
CA ASN A 306 -13.24 6.54 -17.50
C ASN A 306 -14.28 5.86 -18.41
N THR A 307 -15.09 4.94 -17.92
CA THR A 307 -16.06 4.21 -18.76
C THR A 307 -17.23 5.06 -19.24
N ARG A 308 -17.49 6.24 -18.67
CA ARG A 308 -18.55 7.16 -19.10
C ARG A 308 -18.10 8.39 -19.89
N ALA A 309 -16.83 8.77 -19.83
CA ALA A 309 -16.33 9.94 -20.56
C ALA A 309 -16.19 9.68 -22.08
N ARG A 310 -16.06 8.42 -22.50
CA ARG A 310 -15.95 8.03 -23.91
C ARG A 310 -17.27 7.95 -24.67
N SER A 311 -18.42 7.99 -24.00
CA SER A 311 -19.72 7.87 -24.66
C SER A 311 -20.43 9.21 -24.97
N ARG A 312 -19.85 10.33 -24.57
CA ARG A 312 -20.32 11.65 -25.00
C ARG A 312 -19.21 12.32 -25.78
N GLY A 313 -19.37 12.36 -27.10
CA GLY A 313 -18.48 13.09 -27.99
C GLY A 313 -18.29 14.52 -27.49
N SER A 314 -17.05 14.86 -27.18
CA SER A 314 -16.65 16.23 -26.90
C SER A 314 -16.92 17.09 -28.15
N PRO A 315 -17.59 18.21 -28.04
CA PRO A 315 -17.56 19.23 -29.11
C PRO A 315 -16.11 19.73 -29.22
N GLU A 316 -15.60 19.75 -30.42
CA GLU A 316 -14.29 20.33 -30.74
C GLU A 316 -14.21 21.76 -30.27
N LEU A 317 -13.28 22.07 -29.35
CA LEU A 317 -12.86 23.45 -29.03
C LEU A 317 -11.95 23.94 -30.15
N SER A 318 -12.55 24.26 -31.30
CA SER A 318 -11.94 25.11 -32.31
C SER A 318 -12.59 26.49 -32.23
N SER A 319 -11.77 27.48 -31.97
CA SER A 319 -12.00 28.95 -32.01
C SER A 319 -12.02 29.67 -30.66
N TRP A 320 -10.83 29.87 -30.11
CA TRP A 320 -10.55 31.06 -29.31
C TRP A 320 -9.67 31.99 -30.16
N SER A 321 -10.31 32.87 -30.96
CA SER A 321 -9.69 34.07 -31.48
C SER A 321 -9.62 35.13 -30.37
N SER A 322 -8.43 35.60 -30.08
CA SER A 322 -8.12 36.68 -29.15
C SER A 322 -8.90 37.97 -29.51
N PRO A 323 -9.48 38.68 -28.53
CA PRO A 323 -10.02 40.02 -28.79
C PRO A 323 -8.85 41.03 -28.91
N SER A 324 -8.80 41.70 -30.04
CA SER A 324 -7.93 42.85 -30.28
C SER A 324 -8.30 44.02 -29.35
N VAL A 325 -7.34 44.45 -28.54
CA VAL A 325 -7.45 45.68 -27.75
C VAL A 325 -7.29 46.88 -28.69
N SER A 326 -8.38 47.61 -28.94
CA SER A 326 -8.35 48.90 -29.58
C SER A 326 -8.10 49.99 -28.54
N HIS A 327 -6.91 50.60 -28.59
CA HIS A 327 -6.65 51.90 -27.93
C HIS A 327 -7.37 53.02 -28.67
N SER A 328 -8.20 53.74 -27.94
CA SER A 328 -8.72 55.04 -28.36
C SER A 328 -8.11 56.15 -27.49
N PRO A 329 -7.59 57.25 -28.06
CA PRO A 329 -6.98 58.31 -27.26
C PRO A 329 -8.00 59.27 -26.69
N ALA A 330 -7.64 59.80 -25.51
CA ALA A 330 -8.38 60.81 -24.77
C ALA A 330 -8.52 62.17 -25.51
N ARG A 331 -9.66 62.79 -25.34
CA ARG A 331 -9.83 64.23 -25.22
C ARG A 331 -10.67 64.54 -24.00
#